data_fbb00b654919c1c4ee9e7ecd51114f57
#
_entry.id   fbb00b654919c1c4ee9e7ecd51114f57
#
_cell.length_a   1.000
_cell.length_b   1.000
_cell.length_c   1.000
_cell.angle_alpha   90.00
_cell.angle_beta   90.00
_cell.angle_gamma   90.00
#
_symmetry.space_group_name_H-M   'P 1'
#
loop_
_entity.id
_entity.type
_entity.pdbx_description
1 polymer ?
#
loop_
_entity_poly.entity_id
_entity_poly.type
_entity_poly.pdbx_seq_one_letter_code
_entity_poly.pdbx_strand_id
1 'polypeptide(L)'
;MGKRSPRRARIVFYDVAREQLEAMNDAELARLDLALDIIAADPQIGVQSKNGSVRTYQQDRVRVVYVPTALGTLVLVAYVEA
;
A
#
# COMPACT_ATOMS: atom_id res chain seq x y z
N MET A 1 -9.13 -27.19 7.76
CA MET A 1 -8.93 -26.75 7.28
C MET A 1 -8.52 -26.22 7.23
N GLY A 2 -8.29 -26.23 7.13
CA GLY A 2 -7.73 -25.57 6.68
C GLY A 2 -7.86 -24.32 6.73
N LYS A 3 -7.59 -23.92 7.19
CA LYS A 3 -7.61 -22.69 7.13
C LYS A 3 -6.90 -22.17 6.11
N ARG A 4 -7.27 -21.57 5.47
CA ARG A 4 -6.48 -21.05 4.52
C ARG A 4 -6.08 -19.70 4.87
N SER A 5 -4.87 -19.28 4.52
CA SER A 5 -4.43 -17.92 4.76
C SER A 5 -5.34 -16.95 4.06
N PRO A 6 -5.55 -15.78 4.64
CA PRO A 6 -6.25 -14.74 3.92
C PRO A 6 -5.51 -14.43 2.64
N ARG A 7 -6.25 -14.14 1.61
CA ARG A 7 -5.65 -13.77 0.37
C ARG A 7 -5.09 -12.38 0.50
N ARG A 8 -3.84 -12.22 0.11
CA ARG A 8 -3.15 -10.94 0.21
C ARG A 8 -2.88 -10.40 -1.17
N ALA A 9 -3.04 -9.11 -1.36
CA ALA A 9 -2.72 -8.46 -2.61
C ALA A 9 -1.22 -8.40 -2.81
N ARG A 10 -0.81 -8.45 -4.05
CA ARG A 10 0.57 -8.26 -4.41
C ARG A 10 0.84 -6.77 -4.56
N ILE A 11 1.95 -6.29 -4.01
CA ILE A 11 2.29 -4.88 -4.05
C ILE A 11 3.27 -4.64 -5.19
N VAL A 12 2.97 -3.66 -6.03
CA VAL A 12 3.84 -3.26 -7.13
C VAL A 12 4.04 -1.75 -7.02
N PHE A 13 5.27 -1.28 -7.17
CA PHE A 13 5.58 0.13 -7.03
C PHE A 13 5.83 0.76 -8.39
N TYR A 14 5.22 1.92 -8.62
CA TYR A 14 5.58 2.77 -9.75
C TYR A 14 6.95 3.41 -9.48
N ASP A 15 7.53 3.98 -10.52
CA ASP A 15 8.90 4.51 -10.45
C ASP A 15 9.10 5.52 -9.33
N VAL A 16 8.15 6.46 -9.18
CA VAL A 16 8.26 7.48 -8.14
C VAL A 16 8.30 6.83 -6.75
N ALA A 17 7.39 5.90 -6.51
CA ALA A 17 7.34 5.23 -5.20
C ALA A 17 8.60 4.42 -4.96
N ARG A 18 9.12 3.76 -5.98
CA ARG A 18 10.36 2.99 -5.84
C ARG A 18 11.53 3.89 -5.47
N GLU A 19 11.64 5.05 -6.11
CA GLU A 19 12.68 6.00 -5.78
C GLU A 19 12.56 6.51 -4.36
N GLN A 20 11.34 6.73 -3.92
CA GLN A 20 11.09 7.17 -2.54
C GLN A 20 11.51 6.10 -1.54
N LEU A 21 11.22 4.83 -1.84
CA LEU A 21 11.68 3.72 -1.01
C LEU A 21 13.18 3.68 -0.89
N GLU A 22 13.88 3.87 -2.00
CA GLU A 22 15.33 3.78 -2.02
C GLU A 22 15.97 4.89 -1.21
N ALA A 23 15.27 6.00 -1.02
CA ALA A 23 15.78 7.12 -0.25
C ALA A 23 15.46 7.03 1.24
N MET A 24 14.71 6.02 1.67
CA MET A 24 14.29 5.89 3.05
C MET A 24 15.35 5.23 3.91
N ASN A 25 15.40 5.63 5.19
CA ASN A 25 16.25 4.95 6.16
C ASN A 25 15.49 3.74 6.73
N ASP A 26 16.17 2.97 7.59
CA ASP A 26 15.61 1.74 8.12
C ASP A 26 14.34 1.96 8.93
N ALA A 27 14.28 3.02 9.71
CA ALA A 27 13.09 3.31 10.51
C ALA A 27 11.90 3.64 9.63
N GLU A 28 12.14 4.42 8.58
CA GLU A 28 11.09 4.76 7.63
C GLU A 28 10.59 3.52 6.89
N LEU A 29 11.51 2.67 6.47
CA LEU A 29 11.14 1.43 5.78
C LEU A 29 10.33 0.51 6.68
N ALA A 30 10.68 0.43 7.97
CA ALA A 30 9.95 -0.40 8.90
C ALA A 30 8.51 0.09 9.06
N ARG A 31 8.33 1.41 9.17
CA ARG A 31 6.99 1.97 9.27
C ARG A 31 6.18 1.73 8.00
N LEU A 32 6.82 1.90 6.86
CA LEU A 32 6.14 1.70 5.59
C LEU A 32 5.75 0.24 5.41
N ASP A 33 6.63 -0.69 5.79
CA ASP A 33 6.34 -2.11 5.69
C ASP A 33 5.06 -2.49 6.43
N LEU A 34 4.88 -1.95 7.64
CA LEU A 34 3.66 -2.23 8.39
C LEU A 34 2.43 -1.73 7.65
N ALA A 35 2.53 -0.54 7.06
CA ALA A 35 1.41 0.03 6.31
C ALA A 35 1.11 -0.81 5.07
N LEU A 36 2.14 -1.25 4.36
CA LEU A 36 1.95 -2.06 3.17
C LEU A 36 1.34 -3.42 3.50
N ASP A 37 1.69 -4.00 4.65
CA ASP A 37 1.05 -5.24 5.08
C ASP A 37 -0.43 -5.05 5.32
N ILE A 38 -0.79 -3.94 5.94
CA ILE A 38 -2.20 -3.63 6.20
C ILE A 38 -2.96 -3.47 4.89
N ILE A 39 -2.37 -2.74 3.95
CA ILE A 39 -3.00 -2.53 2.64
C ILE A 39 -3.11 -3.84 1.87
N ALA A 40 -2.07 -4.67 1.91
CA ALA A 40 -2.09 -5.94 1.19
C ALA A 40 -3.19 -6.87 1.73
N ALA A 41 -3.43 -6.82 3.03
CA ALA A 41 -4.47 -7.63 3.65
C ALA A 41 -5.87 -7.09 3.35
N ASP A 42 -5.98 -5.77 3.16
CA ASP A 42 -7.27 -5.13 2.90
C ASP A 42 -7.07 -3.94 1.97
N PRO A 43 -7.02 -4.17 0.66
CA PRO A 43 -6.77 -3.07 -0.29
C PRO A 43 -7.81 -1.95 -0.27
N GLN A 44 -8.96 -2.18 0.34
CA GLN A 44 -10.00 -1.17 0.43
C GLN A 44 -9.85 -0.25 1.65
N ILE A 45 -8.81 -0.44 2.46
CA ILE A 45 -8.70 0.25 3.73
C ILE A 45 -8.48 1.76 3.60
N GLY A 46 -7.83 2.19 2.53
CA GLY A 46 -7.55 3.60 2.33
C GLY A 46 -8.80 4.40 1.98
N VAL A 47 -8.69 5.72 2.10
CA VAL A 47 -9.78 6.61 1.73
C VAL A 47 -9.82 6.75 0.23
N GLN A 48 -10.99 6.51 -0.35
CA GLN A 48 -11.17 6.56 -1.79
C GLN A 48 -11.21 8.00 -2.27
N SER A 49 -10.53 8.26 -3.38
CA SER A 49 -10.56 9.59 -3.99
C SER A 49 -11.91 9.83 -4.65
N LYS A 50 -12.14 11.08 -5.04
CA LYS A 50 -13.38 11.43 -5.73
C LYS A 50 -13.54 10.67 -7.02
N ASN A 51 -12.43 10.40 -7.69
CA ASN A 51 -12.47 9.68 -8.96
C ASN A 51 -12.68 8.18 -8.79
N GLY A 52 -12.52 7.67 -7.58
CA GLY A 52 -12.85 6.30 -7.28
C GLY A 52 -11.76 5.28 -7.49
N SER A 53 -10.72 5.58 -8.22
CA SER A 53 -9.68 4.56 -8.49
C SER A 53 -8.48 4.66 -7.57
N VAL A 54 -8.23 5.83 -6.98
CA VAL A 54 -7.06 6.04 -6.14
C VAL A 54 -7.48 6.05 -4.68
N ARG A 55 -6.71 5.37 -3.83
CA ARG A 55 -6.93 5.37 -2.39
C ARG A 55 -5.70 5.88 -1.69
N THR A 56 -5.92 6.50 -0.53
CA THR A 56 -4.84 6.99 0.32
C THR A 56 -4.99 6.36 1.69
N TYR A 57 -3.94 5.68 2.13
CA TYR A 57 -3.84 5.16 3.49
C TYR A 57 -2.93 6.10 4.27
N GLN A 58 -3.42 6.59 5.39
CA GLN A 58 -2.64 7.50 6.22
C GLN A 58 -2.72 7.05 7.67
N GLN A 59 -1.56 6.90 8.30
CA GLN A 59 -1.47 6.54 9.70
C GLN A 59 -0.24 7.24 10.26
N ASP A 60 -0.45 8.20 11.17
CA ASP A 60 0.64 9.01 11.71
C ASP A 60 1.39 9.69 10.58
N ARG A 61 2.69 9.45 10.47
CA ARG A 61 3.51 10.06 9.43
C ARG A 61 3.59 9.23 8.16
N VAL A 62 2.96 8.06 8.13
CA VAL A 62 3.00 7.19 6.96
C VAL A 62 1.83 7.51 6.05
N ARG A 63 2.12 7.68 4.78
CA ARG A 63 1.10 7.93 3.78
C ARG A 63 1.42 7.13 2.54
N VAL A 64 0.43 6.39 2.06
CA VAL A 64 0.59 5.56 0.85
C VAL A 64 -0.57 5.89 -0.09
N VAL A 65 -0.23 6.31 -1.29
CA VAL A 65 -1.22 6.56 -2.34
C VAL A 65 -1.12 5.41 -3.32
N TYR A 66 -2.24 4.73 -3.55
CA TYR A 66 -2.22 3.48 -4.31
C TYR A 66 -3.52 3.27 -5.06
N VAL A 67 -3.47 2.37 -6.03
CA VAL A 67 -4.63 1.96 -6.81
C VAL A 67 -4.80 0.45 -6.66
N PRO A 68 -5.86 0.00 -5.97
CA PRO A 68 -6.15 -1.43 -5.95
C PRO A 68 -6.81 -1.83 -7.27
N THR A 69 -6.44 -2.99 -7.77
CA THR A 69 -7.09 -3.50 -8.98
C THR A 69 -8.49 -4.03 -8.65
N ALA A 70 -9.28 -4.22 -9.67
CA ALA A 70 -10.69 -4.58 -9.51
C ALA A 70 -10.89 -5.85 -8.70
N LEU A 71 -9.99 -6.82 -8.85
CA LEU A 71 -10.12 -8.09 -8.13
C LEU A 71 -9.46 -8.07 -6.77
N GLY A 72 -8.80 -6.97 -6.41
CA GLY A 72 -8.12 -6.89 -5.12
C GLY A 72 -6.88 -7.77 -5.03
N THR A 73 -6.37 -8.25 -6.15
CA THR A 73 -5.21 -9.13 -6.17
C THR A 73 -3.91 -8.37 -6.34
N LEU A 74 -3.98 -7.12 -6.75
CA LEU A 74 -2.81 -6.31 -7.04
C LEU A 74 -3.04 -4.90 -6.53
N VAL A 75 -2.02 -4.33 -5.92
CA VAL A 75 -2.03 -2.95 -5.44
C VAL A 75 -0.88 -2.21 -6.09
N LEU A 76 -1.19 -1.15 -6.82
CA LEU A 76 -0.20 -0.37 -7.54
C LEU A 76 0.09 0.88 -6.70
N VAL A 77 1.28 0.94 -6.11
CA VAL A 77 1.64 2.03 -5.21
C VAL A 77 2.29 3.15 -6.02
N ALA A 78 1.68 4.33 -5.96
CA ALA A 78 2.13 5.48 -6.75
C ALA A 78 3.00 6.43 -5.95
N TYR A 79 2.87 6.49 -4.62
CA TYR A 79 3.55 7.48 -3.81
C TYR A 79 3.60 7.01 -2.36
N VAL A 80 4.72 7.21 -1.69
CA VAL A 80 4.86 6.83 -0.28
C VAL A 80 5.60 7.91 0.50
N GLU A 81 5.21 8.05 1.76
CA GLU A 81 5.90 8.84 2.78
C GLU A 81 5.94 8.03 4.06
N ALA A 82 6.98 8.15 4.82
CA ALA A 82 7.02 7.42 6.09
C ALA A 82 7.87 8.12 7.15
#